data_da4848a8f918443dd386d0f4650e65b9
#
_entry.id   da4848a8f918443dd386d0f4650e65b9
#
_cell.length_a   1.000
_cell.length_b   1.000
_cell.length_c   1.000
_cell.angle_alpha   90.00
_cell.angle_beta   90.00
_cell.angle_gamma   90.00
#
_symmetry.space_group_name_H-M   'P 1'
#
loop_
_entity.id
_entity.type
_entity.pdbx_description
1 polymer ?
#
loop_
_entity_poly.entity_id
_entity_poly.type
_entity_poly.pdbx_seq_one_letter_code
_entity_poly.pdbx_strand_id
1 'polypeptide(L)'
;MKIPEHFESDVLFFFDGKPRELALFGELFGRMEEAFPEASVKVQKTQISFYGRHLFAAASLPLRRRRDWPKECLLVTFGLGYCKSSPRIAVATEPYPGRWTHHVVISDECLPDDELTGWLREAWDFAESKR
;
A
#
# COMPACT_ATOMS: atom_id res chain seq x y z
N MET A 1 11.57 6.21 9.50
CA MET A 1 10.26 6.66 9.00
C MET A 1 9.64 7.65 9.97
N LYS A 2 9.03 8.69 9.45
CA LYS A 2 8.33 9.67 10.28
C LYS A 2 6.92 9.15 10.60
N ILE A 3 6.67 8.94 11.88
CA ILE A 3 5.44 8.33 12.39
C ILE A 3 4.67 9.37 13.21
N PRO A 4 3.37 9.58 12.94
CA PRO A 4 2.56 10.54 13.70
C PRO A 4 2.41 10.15 15.17
N GLU A 5 2.11 11.14 16.00
CA GLU A 5 2.02 10.97 17.46
C GLU A 5 1.03 9.88 17.87
N HIS A 6 -0.16 9.81 17.25
CA HIS A 6 -1.20 8.85 17.61
C HIS A 6 -1.28 7.67 16.64
N PHE A 7 -0.18 7.35 15.99
CA PHE A 7 -0.17 6.35 14.92
C PHE A 7 -0.72 5.00 15.37
N GLU A 8 -0.26 4.46 16.50
CA GLU A 8 -0.69 3.14 16.95
C GLU A 8 -2.19 3.09 17.22
N SER A 9 -2.73 4.08 17.93
CA SER A 9 -4.17 4.11 18.22
C SER A 9 -4.99 4.33 16.97
N ASP A 10 -4.50 5.15 16.03
CA ASP A 10 -5.18 5.39 14.76
C ASP A 10 -5.21 4.13 13.90
N VAL A 11 -4.12 3.36 13.88
CA VAL A 11 -4.07 2.09 13.15
C VAL A 11 -5.03 1.08 13.77
N LEU A 12 -5.07 0.97 15.10
CA LEU A 12 -6.01 0.07 15.77
C LEU A 12 -7.45 0.44 15.47
N PHE A 13 -7.75 1.72 15.43
CA PHE A 13 -9.09 2.20 15.08
C PHE A 13 -9.42 1.90 13.61
N PHE A 14 -8.46 2.10 12.71
CA PHE A 14 -8.64 1.84 11.28
C PHE A 14 -9.02 0.37 11.03
N PHE A 15 -8.40 -0.55 11.76
CA PHE A 15 -8.62 -1.99 11.61
C PHE A 15 -9.55 -2.58 12.69
N ASP A 16 -10.41 -1.76 13.27
CA ASP A 16 -11.35 -2.23 14.31
C ASP A 16 -12.19 -3.40 13.78
N GLY A 17 -12.21 -4.49 14.56
CA GLY A 17 -12.92 -5.70 14.16
C GLY A 17 -12.28 -6.48 13.01
N LYS A 18 -11.02 -6.17 12.64
CA LYS A 18 -10.33 -6.79 11.50
C LYS A 18 -8.91 -7.23 11.89
N PRO A 19 -8.80 -8.23 12.78
CA PRO A 19 -7.49 -8.64 13.30
C PRO A 19 -6.54 -9.22 12.26
N ARG A 20 -7.07 -9.90 11.23
CA ARG A 20 -6.22 -10.47 10.18
C ARG A 20 -5.64 -9.38 9.31
N GLU A 21 -6.46 -8.41 8.92
CA GLU A 21 -6.00 -7.27 8.12
C GLU A 21 -5.00 -6.42 8.90
N LEU A 22 -5.22 -6.26 10.21
CA LEU A 22 -4.26 -5.56 11.06
C LEU A 22 -2.89 -6.27 11.04
N ALA A 23 -2.89 -7.60 11.14
CA ALA A 23 -1.65 -8.38 11.10
C ALA A 23 -0.94 -8.23 9.74
N LEU A 24 -1.70 -8.26 8.65
CA LEU A 24 -1.16 -8.05 7.30
C LEU A 24 -0.53 -6.66 7.17
N PHE A 25 -1.20 -5.66 7.72
CA PHE A 25 -0.65 -4.30 7.72
C PHE A 25 0.65 -4.23 8.51
N GLY A 26 0.72 -4.91 9.64
CA GLY A 26 1.94 -4.96 10.46
C GLY A 26 3.13 -5.51 9.68
N GLU A 27 2.92 -6.57 8.91
CA GLU A 27 3.98 -7.15 8.07
C GLU A 27 4.39 -6.19 6.96
N LEU A 28 3.41 -5.56 6.31
CA LEU A 28 3.70 -4.54 5.29
C LEU A 28 4.47 -3.37 5.89
N PHE A 29 4.00 -2.88 7.03
CA PHE A 29 4.62 -1.72 7.68
C PHE A 29 6.07 -1.98 8.07
N GLY A 30 6.37 -3.17 8.59
CA GLY A 30 7.75 -3.56 8.92
C GLY A 30 8.67 -3.48 7.71
N ARG A 31 8.19 -3.96 6.56
CA ARG A 31 8.95 -3.88 5.31
C ARG A 31 9.11 -2.43 4.84
N MET A 32 8.07 -1.61 5.01
CA MET A 32 8.11 -0.20 4.64
C MET A 32 9.11 0.57 5.49
N GLU A 33 9.14 0.32 6.80
CA GLU A 33 10.11 0.96 7.69
C GLU A 33 11.54 0.64 7.28
N GLU A 34 11.80 -0.62 6.97
CA GLU A 34 13.14 -1.07 6.59
C GLU A 34 13.56 -0.53 5.23
N ALA A 35 12.66 -0.58 4.25
CA ALA A 35 12.99 -0.20 2.87
C ALA A 35 12.97 1.32 2.64
N PHE A 36 12.15 2.07 3.41
CA PHE A 36 11.93 3.49 3.19
C PHE A 36 12.09 4.30 4.49
N PRO A 37 13.31 4.33 5.06
CA PRO A 37 13.52 5.02 6.33
C PRO A 37 13.23 6.52 6.29
N GLU A 38 13.25 7.13 5.11
CA GLU A 38 12.99 8.57 4.94
C GLU A 38 11.52 8.88 4.67
N ALA A 39 10.69 7.86 4.51
CA ALA A 39 9.27 8.05 4.24
C ALA A 39 8.53 8.55 5.48
N SER A 40 7.34 9.09 5.25
CA SER A 40 6.39 9.39 6.31
C SER A 40 5.11 8.60 6.07
N VAL A 41 4.38 8.34 7.16
CA VAL A 41 3.12 7.59 7.10
C VAL A 41 2.01 8.45 7.70
N LYS A 42 0.81 8.32 7.17
CA LYS A 42 -0.35 9.05 7.63
C LYS A 42 -1.57 8.16 7.59
N VAL A 43 -2.26 8.03 8.74
CA VAL A 43 -3.52 7.27 8.80
C VAL A 43 -4.65 8.22 8.44
N GLN A 44 -5.36 7.90 7.36
CA GLN A 44 -6.50 8.68 6.88
C GLN A 44 -7.76 7.86 7.00
N LYS A 45 -8.91 8.45 6.72
CA LYS A 45 -10.20 7.80 6.91
C LYS A 45 -10.33 6.50 6.10
N THR A 46 -9.87 6.50 4.85
CA THR A 46 -10.08 5.38 3.93
C THR A 46 -8.81 4.65 3.55
N GLN A 47 -7.65 5.16 3.95
CA GLN A 47 -6.38 4.53 3.62
C GLN A 47 -5.26 4.97 4.56
N ILE A 48 -4.22 4.17 4.63
CA ILE A 48 -2.98 4.52 5.31
C ILE A 48 -1.97 4.82 4.21
N SER A 49 -1.49 6.05 4.18
CA SER A 49 -0.71 6.59 3.06
C SER A 49 0.76 6.73 3.42
N PHE A 50 1.62 6.42 2.45
CA PHE A 50 3.08 6.54 2.59
C PHE A 50 3.59 7.59 1.61
N TYR A 51 4.38 8.52 2.14
CA TYR A 51 4.89 9.67 1.40
C TYR A 51 6.40 9.74 1.46
N GLY A 52 7.03 10.09 0.32
CA GLY A 52 8.30 10.78 0.30
C GLY A 52 7.96 12.28 0.18
N ARG A 53 8.45 12.93 -0.88
CA ARG A 53 7.98 14.29 -1.22
C ARG A 53 6.53 14.24 -1.70
N HIS A 54 6.12 13.10 -2.26
CA HIS A 54 4.78 12.87 -2.75
C HIS A 54 4.29 11.50 -2.30
N LEU A 55 2.98 11.29 -2.36
CA LEU A 55 2.37 10.00 -2.11
C LEU A 55 2.93 8.96 -3.10
N PHE A 56 3.43 7.82 -2.59
CA PHE A 56 3.92 6.77 -3.48
C PHE A 56 3.24 5.42 -3.25
N ALA A 57 2.65 5.21 -2.08
CA ALA A 57 1.97 3.94 -1.77
C ALA A 57 0.89 4.16 -0.72
N ALA A 58 -0.08 3.26 -0.68
CA ALA A 58 -1.13 3.28 0.33
C ALA A 58 -1.61 1.87 0.60
N ALA A 59 -2.11 1.66 1.81
CA ALA A 59 -2.80 0.43 2.20
C ALA A 59 -4.24 0.77 2.52
N SER A 60 -5.17 -0.07 2.08
CA SER A 60 -6.59 0.17 2.33
C SER A 60 -7.37 -1.14 2.44
N LEU A 61 -8.53 -1.05 3.09
CA LEU A 61 -9.48 -2.15 3.13
C LEU A 61 -10.33 -2.06 1.86
N PRO A 62 -10.58 -3.18 1.15
CA PRO A 62 -11.41 -3.15 -0.06
C PRO A 62 -12.84 -2.70 0.27
N LEU A 63 -13.33 -1.63 -0.37
CA LEU A 63 -14.72 -1.20 -0.23
C LEU A 63 -15.66 -2.22 -0.87
N ARG A 64 -15.25 -2.76 -2.02
CA ARG A 64 -15.98 -3.82 -2.72
C ARG A 64 -14.99 -4.92 -3.05
N ARG A 65 -15.01 -5.97 -2.26
CA ARG A 65 -14.18 -7.14 -2.49
C ARG A 65 -14.70 -7.87 -3.72
N ARG A 66 -13.80 -8.17 -4.66
CA ARG A 66 -14.16 -9.00 -5.81
C ARG A 66 -14.36 -10.44 -5.35
N ARG A 67 -15.19 -11.18 -6.09
CA ARG A 67 -15.54 -12.58 -5.77
C ARG A 67 -14.32 -13.48 -5.63
N ASP A 68 -13.30 -13.25 -6.46
CA ASP A 68 -12.07 -14.06 -6.48
C ASP A 68 -11.02 -13.63 -5.46
N TRP A 69 -11.27 -12.55 -4.71
CA TRP A 69 -10.35 -12.08 -3.67
C TRP A 69 -10.64 -12.80 -2.36
N PRO A 70 -9.59 -13.07 -1.54
CA PRO A 70 -9.80 -13.61 -0.19
C PRO A 70 -10.74 -12.72 0.63
N LYS A 71 -11.50 -13.35 1.51
CA LYS A 71 -12.45 -12.64 2.36
C LYS A 71 -11.73 -11.64 3.28
N GLU A 72 -10.58 -12.03 3.81
CA GLU A 72 -9.76 -11.19 4.67
C GLU A 72 -8.52 -10.80 3.89
N CYS A 73 -8.48 -9.56 3.42
CA CYS A 73 -7.37 -9.08 2.60
C CYS A 73 -7.19 -7.58 2.75
N LEU A 74 -6.03 -7.11 2.30
CA LEU A 74 -5.65 -5.72 2.31
C LEU A 74 -5.22 -5.35 0.90
N LEU A 75 -5.58 -4.16 0.44
CA LEU A 75 -5.11 -3.65 -0.84
C LEU A 75 -3.87 -2.80 -0.62
N VAL A 76 -2.86 -3.05 -1.44
CA VAL A 76 -1.67 -2.19 -1.52
C VAL A 76 -1.73 -1.47 -2.86
N THR A 77 -1.72 -0.14 -2.82
CA THR A 77 -1.86 0.71 -3.99
C THR A 77 -0.57 1.47 -4.21
N PHE A 78 -0.11 1.54 -5.47
CA PHE A 78 1.10 2.29 -5.81
C PHE A 78 1.03 2.82 -7.24
N GLY A 79 1.79 3.89 -7.51
CA GLY A 79 1.79 4.57 -8.80
C GLY A 79 3.10 4.39 -9.55
N LEU A 80 3.00 4.17 -10.87
CA LEU A 80 4.14 4.09 -11.79
C LEU A 80 3.84 4.91 -13.04
N GLY A 81 4.89 5.19 -13.80
CA GLY A 81 4.75 5.89 -15.09
C GLY A 81 4.31 5.00 -16.24
N TYR A 82 4.10 3.72 -15.99
CA TYR A 82 3.71 2.73 -17.00
C TYR A 82 2.82 1.66 -16.36
N CYS A 83 2.12 0.89 -17.19
CA CYS A 83 1.30 -0.23 -16.72
C CYS A 83 2.17 -1.47 -16.53
N LYS A 84 2.41 -1.82 -15.27
CA LYS A 84 3.16 -3.03 -14.94
C LYS A 84 2.26 -4.25 -15.12
N SER A 85 2.78 -5.29 -15.75
CA SER A 85 2.05 -6.53 -15.98
C SER A 85 2.53 -7.63 -15.02
N SER A 86 1.63 -8.19 -14.25
CA SER A 86 1.89 -9.33 -13.36
C SER A 86 0.57 -9.94 -12.93
N PRO A 87 0.49 -11.27 -12.75
CA PRO A 87 -0.71 -11.91 -12.21
C PRO A 87 -1.09 -11.42 -10.81
N ARG A 88 -0.14 -10.87 -10.06
CA ARG A 88 -0.39 -10.32 -8.71
C ARG A 88 -1.09 -8.98 -8.73
N ILE A 89 -1.07 -8.27 -9.86
CA ILE A 89 -1.71 -6.97 -9.95
C ILE A 89 -3.18 -7.20 -10.29
N ALA A 90 -4.05 -6.95 -9.30
CA ALA A 90 -5.47 -7.20 -9.42
C ALA A 90 -6.15 -6.17 -10.31
N VAL A 91 -5.72 -4.91 -10.22
CA VAL A 91 -6.29 -3.80 -11.00
C VAL A 91 -5.18 -2.83 -11.36
N ALA A 92 -5.21 -2.34 -12.60
CA ALA A 92 -4.33 -1.24 -13.02
C ALA A 92 -5.16 -0.25 -13.83
N THR A 93 -5.09 1.02 -13.49
CA THR A 93 -5.82 2.10 -14.18
C THR A 93 -4.91 3.27 -14.46
N GLU A 94 -5.23 4.03 -15.49
CA GLU A 94 -4.48 5.23 -15.86
C GLU A 94 -5.36 6.47 -15.63
N PRO A 95 -5.42 7.02 -14.39
CA PRO A 95 -6.24 8.20 -14.12
C PRO A 95 -5.77 9.45 -14.85
N TYR A 96 -4.47 9.54 -15.15
CA TYR A 96 -3.88 10.62 -15.92
C TYR A 96 -2.87 10.06 -16.90
N PRO A 97 -2.65 10.68 -18.07
CA PRO A 97 -1.65 10.20 -19.02
C PRO A 97 -0.26 10.02 -18.37
N GLY A 98 0.30 8.84 -18.54
CA GLY A 98 1.61 8.49 -17.99
C GLY A 98 1.63 8.27 -16.48
N ARG A 99 0.47 8.15 -15.84
CA ARG A 99 0.37 7.87 -14.40
C ARG A 99 -0.56 6.70 -14.19
N TRP A 100 0.02 5.56 -13.84
CA TRP A 100 -0.71 4.31 -13.67
C TRP A 100 -0.81 3.94 -12.19
N THR A 101 -2.03 3.70 -11.74
CA THR A 101 -2.31 3.24 -10.38
C THR A 101 -2.52 1.73 -10.39
N HIS A 102 -1.78 1.04 -9.53
CA HIS A 102 -1.82 -0.42 -9.42
C HIS A 102 -2.35 -0.83 -8.06
N HIS A 103 -3.15 -1.89 -8.02
CA HIS A 103 -3.65 -2.47 -6.77
C HIS A 103 -3.22 -3.93 -6.68
N VAL A 104 -2.59 -4.28 -5.58
CA VAL A 104 -2.19 -5.65 -5.27
C VAL A 104 -2.95 -6.10 -4.03
N VAL A 105 -3.55 -7.29 -4.09
CA VAL A 105 -4.24 -7.88 -2.93
C VAL A 105 -3.21 -8.66 -2.12
N ILE A 106 -3.11 -8.37 -0.83
CA ILE A 106 -2.32 -9.18 0.09
C ILE A 106 -3.24 -9.88 1.08
N SER A 107 -2.88 -11.09 1.46
CA SER A 107 -3.66 -11.96 2.33
C SER A 107 -2.73 -12.97 2.97
N ASP A 108 -3.26 -13.86 3.80
CA ASP A 108 -2.47 -14.95 4.37
C ASP A 108 -1.88 -15.87 3.30
N GLU A 109 -2.52 -15.94 2.13
CA GLU A 109 -2.05 -16.75 1.00
C GLU A 109 -1.06 -16.00 0.11
N CYS A 110 -1.00 -14.67 0.22
CA CYS A 110 -0.13 -13.83 -0.59
C CYS A 110 0.41 -12.70 0.28
N LEU A 111 1.40 -13.02 1.10
CA LEU A 111 2.00 -12.08 2.05
C LEU A 111 2.87 -11.03 1.34
N PRO A 112 3.09 -9.87 1.97
CA PRO A 112 4.10 -8.93 1.49
C PRO A 112 5.46 -9.62 1.39
N ASP A 113 6.17 -9.37 0.31
CA ASP A 113 7.44 -10.01 0.01
C ASP A 113 8.41 -9.05 -0.70
N ASP A 114 9.58 -9.58 -1.08
CA ASP A 114 10.61 -8.77 -1.71
C ASP A 114 10.19 -8.26 -3.10
N GLU A 115 9.38 -9.02 -3.83
CA GLU A 115 8.86 -8.58 -5.12
C GLU A 115 8.00 -7.34 -4.95
N LEU A 116 7.05 -7.39 -4.00
CA LEU A 116 6.19 -6.24 -3.72
C LEU A 116 7.02 -5.05 -3.25
N THR A 117 7.99 -5.27 -2.37
CA THR A 117 8.88 -4.21 -1.89
C THR A 117 9.64 -3.56 -3.05
N GLY A 118 10.09 -4.37 -4.01
CA GLY A 118 10.74 -3.88 -5.23
C GLY A 118 9.82 -2.99 -6.06
N TRP A 119 8.56 -3.36 -6.20
CA TRP A 119 7.57 -2.54 -6.90
C TRP A 119 7.31 -1.22 -6.18
N LEU A 120 7.28 -1.26 -4.84
CA LEU A 120 7.11 -0.05 -4.04
C LEU A 120 8.35 0.86 -4.14
N ARG A 121 9.54 0.27 -4.33
CA ARG A 121 10.76 1.03 -4.61
C ARG A 121 10.66 1.76 -5.96
N GLU A 122 10.16 1.08 -6.99
CA GLU A 122 9.90 1.74 -8.27
C GLU A 122 8.92 2.90 -8.11
N ALA A 123 7.86 2.69 -7.29
CA ALA A 123 6.87 3.72 -7.04
C ALA A 123 7.47 4.92 -6.29
N TRP A 124 8.35 4.66 -5.31
CA TRP A 124 9.09 5.71 -4.62
C TRP A 124 9.90 6.54 -5.62
N ASP A 125 10.69 5.86 -6.47
CA ASP A 125 11.53 6.54 -7.46
C ASP A 125 10.68 7.37 -8.43
N PHE A 126 9.56 6.82 -8.89
CA PHE A 126 8.65 7.55 -9.78
C PHE A 126 8.08 8.78 -9.09
N ALA A 127 7.61 8.64 -7.84
CA ALA A 127 7.04 9.76 -7.09
C ALA A 127 8.10 10.84 -6.82
N GLU A 128 9.33 10.43 -6.46
CA GLU A 128 10.41 11.38 -6.19
C GLU A 128 10.87 12.11 -7.45
N SER A 129 10.63 11.56 -8.63
CA SER A 129 10.97 12.22 -9.91
C SER A 129 10.01 13.34 -10.25
N LYS A 130 8.88 13.47 -9.58
CA LYS A 130 7.89 14.53 -9.83
C LYS A 130 8.36 15.84 -9.22
N ARG A 131 7.98 16.92 -9.87
CA ARG A 131 8.30 18.29 -9.40
C ARG A 131 7.19 18.86 -8.53
#